data_5361ab0807f2b99f854d48de0dccc75c
#
_entry.id   5361ab0807f2b99f854d48de0dccc75c
#
_cell.length_a   1.000
_cell.length_b   1.000
_cell.length_c   1.000
_cell.angle_alpha   90.00
_cell.angle_beta   90.00
_cell.angle_gamma   90.00
#
_symmetry.space_group_name_H-M   'P 1'
#
loop_
_entity.id
_entity.type
_entity.pdbx_description
1 polymer ?
#
loop_
_entity_poly.entity_id
_entity_poly.type
_entity_poly.pdbx_seq_one_letter_code
_entity_poly.pdbx_strand_id
1 'polypeptide(L)'
;MKQYKVAIIGNGMICNAAHIPAYKAMGDKVKIVAVADIREEAAKETAERHGIPKYYVDPYKMLEEEKPDIISVCTPNAYHKEYTLAGFRAGCHVVCEKPVAVTCADAEEMFNAAEKAGKHLFVIQSLRFTGNFKAAAGLAKSGCLGDIYYADLNLVRRRGVPRWGMFHMAKENVGGAFCDLGVHMCDYLMSISGNPKMVSVSGSAVTRIVNKEKNIEFSNAESGAPTGLSLIHISEPTRPEPIS
;
A
#
# COMPACT_ATOMS: atom_id res chain seq x y z
N MET A 1 -8.03 6.00 29.44
CA MET A 1 -8.47 5.69 28.05
C MET A 1 -8.01 4.29 27.70
N LYS A 2 -8.77 3.54 26.85
CA LYS A 2 -8.33 2.22 26.36
C LYS A 2 -7.07 2.40 25.50
N GLN A 3 -6.01 1.67 25.78
CA GLN A 3 -4.85 1.56 24.92
C GLN A 3 -5.09 0.44 23.90
N TYR A 4 -4.97 0.75 22.61
CA TYR A 4 -5.16 -0.21 21.53
C TYR A 4 -3.86 -0.99 21.25
N LYS A 5 -3.98 -2.31 21.14
CA LYS A 5 -2.88 -3.19 20.71
C LYS A 5 -2.80 -3.19 19.18
N VAL A 6 -1.63 -2.92 18.64
CA VAL A 6 -1.36 -2.94 17.20
C VAL A 6 -0.34 -4.03 16.91
N ALA A 7 -0.58 -4.80 15.85
CA ALA A 7 0.42 -5.67 15.24
C ALA A 7 0.62 -5.30 13.76
N ILE A 8 1.81 -5.57 13.21
CA ILE A 8 2.16 -5.17 11.84
C ILE A 8 2.65 -6.40 11.07
N ILE A 9 2.11 -6.58 9.85
CA ILE A 9 2.48 -7.66 8.94
C ILE A 9 3.22 -7.06 7.74
N GLY A 10 4.45 -7.53 7.50
CA GLY A 10 5.35 -6.99 6.51
C GLY A 10 6.29 -5.91 7.09
N ASN A 11 7.57 -6.28 7.27
CA ASN A 11 8.56 -5.43 7.94
C ASN A 11 9.51 -4.74 6.96
N GLY A 12 8.97 -4.36 5.80
CA GLY A 12 9.69 -3.62 4.75
C GLY A 12 9.92 -2.14 5.08
N MET A 13 10.34 -1.40 4.06
CA MET A 13 10.65 0.02 4.17
C MET A 13 9.49 0.84 4.75
N ILE A 14 8.27 0.66 4.22
CA ILE A 14 7.11 1.48 4.61
C ILE A 14 6.69 1.24 6.07
N CYS A 15 6.78 0.00 6.54
CA CYS A 15 6.57 -0.35 7.94
C CYS A 15 7.51 0.44 8.86
N ASN A 16 8.81 0.38 8.57
CA ASN A 16 9.86 1.00 9.37
C ASN A 16 9.89 2.53 9.28
N ALA A 17 9.62 3.08 8.09
CA ALA A 17 9.73 4.52 7.83
C ALA A 17 8.46 5.31 8.16
N ALA A 18 7.29 4.68 8.13
CA ALA A 18 6.01 5.37 8.30
C ALA A 18 5.12 4.77 9.39
N HIS A 19 4.73 3.50 9.30
CA HIS A 19 3.73 2.93 10.21
C HIS A 19 4.21 2.91 11.67
N ILE A 20 5.38 2.35 11.94
CA ILE A 20 5.90 2.28 13.30
C ILE A 20 6.10 3.67 13.91
N PRO A 21 6.76 4.63 13.23
CA PRO A 21 6.88 6.00 13.74
C PRO A 21 5.52 6.67 14.01
N ALA A 22 4.54 6.48 13.11
CA ALA A 22 3.21 7.05 13.28
C ALA A 22 2.50 6.49 14.52
N TYR A 23 2.53 5.17 14.72
CA TYR A 23 1.96 4.57 15.94
C TYR A 23 2.68 5.01 17.21
N LYS A 24 4.00 5.11 17.20
CA LYS A 24 4.77 5.62 18.34
C LYS A 24 4.40 7.08 18.68
N ALA A 25 4.15 7.90 17.68
CA ALA A 25 3.72 9.29 17.86
C ALA A 25 2.34 9.42 18.52
N MET A 26 1.52 8.36 18.53
CA MET A 26 0.24 8.33 19.23
C MET A 26 0.36 8.15 20.76
N GLY A 27 1.56 7.90 21.26
CA GLY A 27 1.85 7.74 22.69
C GLY A 27 1.02 6.64 23.35
N ASP A 28 0.47 6.92 24.50
CA ASP A 28 -0.25 5.93 25.33
C ASP A 28 -1.57 5.43 24.72
N LYS A 29 -2.01 6.00 23.61
CA LYS A 29 -3.23 5.53 22.92
C LYS A 29 -3.04 4.19 22.25
N VAL A 30 -1.80 3.89 21.84
CA VAL A 30 -1.47 2.71 21.03
C VAL A 30 -0.21 2.03 21.56
N LYS A 31 -0.22 0.70 21.55
CA LYS A 31 0.95 -0.14 21.83
C LYS A 31 1.20 -1.10 20.68
N ILE A 32 2.35 -1.01 20.06
CA ILE A 32 2.78 -2.03 19.09
C ILE A 32 3.21 -3.26 19.89
N VAL A 33 2.46 -4.34 19.76
CA VAL A 33 2.69 -5.58 20.54
C VAL A 33 3.57 -6.57 19.81
N ALA A 34 3.51 -6.60 18.48
CA ALA A 34 4.27 -7.53 17.66
C ALA A 34 4.43 -7.06 16.21
N VAL A 35 5.42 -7.61 15.53
CA VAL A 35 5.62 -7.53 14.09
C VAL A 35 5.79 -8.92 13.50
N ALA A 36 5.39 -9.11 12.22
CA ALA A 36 5.57 -10.36 11.50
C ALA A 36 6.12 -10.12 10.09
N ASP A 37 7.09 -10.93 9.69
CA ASP A 37 7.60 -11.00 8.31
C ASP A 37 8.02 -12.44 8.01
N ILE A 38 7.78 -12.91 6.79
CA ILE A 38 8.20 -14.26 6.36
C ILE A 38 9.73 -14.46 6.42
N ARG A 39 10.48 -13.36 6.40
CA ARG A 39 11.93 -13.34 6.64
C ARG A 39 12.18 -13.06 8.12
N GLU A 40 12.64 -14.06 8.82
CA GLU A 40 12.87 -13.99 10.27
C GLU A 40 13.79 -12.83 10.65
N GLU A 41 14.88 -12.64 9.91
CA GLU A 41 15.84 -11.56 10.15
C GLU A 41 15.16 -10.17 10.08
N ALA A 42 14.30 -9.95 9.09
CA ALA A 42 13.59 -8.69 8.94
C ALA A 42 12.62 -8.42 10.10
N ALA A 43 11.92 -9.46 10.55
CA ALA A 43 11.03 -9.37 11.71
C ALA A 43 11.82 -9.06 12.99
N LYS A 44 12.90 -9.79 13.22
CA LYS A 44 13.78 -9.64 14.40
C LYS A 44 14.44 -8.26 14.42
N GLU A 45 15.11 -7.86 13.33
CA GLU A 45 15.75 -6.55 13.24
C GLU A 45 14.76 -5.39 13.45
N THR A 46 13.55 -5.51 12.92
CA THR A 46 12.51 -4.48 13.10
C THR A 46 12.09 -4.42 14.57
N ALA A 47 11.87 -5.56 15.22
CA ALA A 47 11.49 -5.61 16.62
C ALA A 47 12.58 -5.01 17.51
N GLU A 48 13.85 -5.39 17.31
CA GLU A 48 14.98 -4.87 18.06
C GLU A 48 15.18 -3.35 17.85
N ARG A 49 15.20 -2.91 16.59
CA ARG A 49 15.38 -1.48 16.23
C ARG A 49 14.34 -0.58 16.84
N HIS A 50 13.12 -1.06 16.93
CA HIS A 50 12.00 -0.25 17.40
C HIS A 50 11.56 -0.56 18.84
N GLY A 51 12.22 -1.51 19.52
CA GLY A 51 11.86 -1.92 20.88
C GLY A 51 10.47 -2.56 20.95
N ILE A 52 10.08 -3.31 19.92
CA ILE A 52 8.82 -4.05 19.89
C ILE A 52 9.02 -5.39 20.60
N PRO A 53 8.14 -5.79 21.53
CA PRO A 53 8.44 -6.90 22.44
C PRO A 53 8.49 -8.27 21.78
N LYS A 54 7.80 -8.45 20.62
CA LYS A 54 7.72 -9.76 19.97
C LYS A 54 7.82 -9.65 18.46
N TYR A 55 8.39 -10.68 17.85
CA TYR A 55 8.37 -10.86 16.41
C TYR A 55 7.91 -12.29 16.05
N TYR A 56 7.39 -12.44 14.83
CA TYR A 56 6.85 -13.70 14.31
C TYR A 56 7.26 -13.89 12.86
N VAL A 57 7.45 -15.14 12.45
CA VAL A 57 7.59 -15.53 11.05
C VAL A 57 6.21 -15.84 10.44
N ASP A 58 5.31 -16.35 11.27
CA ASP A 58 3.95 -16.69 10.90
C ASP A 58 2.97 -15.61 11.40
N PRO A 59 2.36 -14.81 10.49
CA PRO A 59 1.37 -13.81 10.87
C PRO A 59 0.11 -14.38 11.51
N TYR A 60 -0.29 -15.59 11.16
CA TYR A 60 -1.49 -16.23 11.73
C TYR A 60 -1.27 -16.58 13.19
N LYS A 61 -0.11 -17.12 13.51
CA LYS A 61 0.29 -17.38 14.91
C LYS A 61 0.34 -16.07 15.71
N MET A 62 0.88 -15.00 15.13
CA MET A 62 0.89 -13.68 15.76
C MET A 62 -0.54 -13.19 16.08
N LEU A 63 -1.48 -13.34 15.15
CA LEU A 63 -2.88 -12.93 15.35
C LEU A 63 -3.53 -13.73 16.48
N GLU A 64 -3.30 -15.02 16.54
CA GLU A 64 -3.86 -15.92 17.55
C GLU A 64 -3.34 -15.62 18.96
N GLU A 65 -2.02 -15.45 19.09
CA GLU A 65 -1.37 -15.23 20.39
C GLU A 65 -1.54 -13.82 20.92
N GLU A 66 -1.35 -12.80 20.07
CA GLU A 66 -1.34 -11.41 20.52
C GLU A 66 -2.75 -10.80 20.60
N LYS A 67 -3.70 -11.29 19.82
CA LYS A 67 -5.08 -10.77 19.73
C LYS A 67 -5.09 -9.24 19.64
N PRO A 68 -4.49 -8.66 18.59
CA PRO A 68 -4.43 -7.20 18.46
C PRO A 68 -5.80 -6.61 18.18
N ASP A 69 -6.02 -5.36 18.58
CA ASP A 69 -7.22 -4.60 18.22
C ASP A 69 -7.13 -4.13 16.74
N ILE A 70 -5.92 -3.85 16.28
CA ILE A 70 -5.64 -3.29 14.94
C ILE A 70 -4.44 -4.04 14.34
N ILE A 71 -4.52 -4.33 13.06
CA ILE A 71 -3.34 -4.76 12.28
C ILE A 71 -3.02 -3.76 11.18
N SER A 72 -1.73 -3.58 10.90
CA SER A 72 -1.25 -2.93 9.68
C SER A 72 -0.72 -3.96 8.70
N VAL A 73 -1.23 -3.93 7.47
CA VAL A 73 -0.77 -4.78 6.36
C VAL A 73 0.15 -3.94 5.48
N CYS A 74 1.45 -4.23 5.57
CA CYS A 74 2.55 -3.54 4.89
C CYS A 74 3.32 -4.48 3.95
N THR A 75 2.66 -5.54 3.51
CA THR A 75 3.21 -6.57 2.63
C THR A 75 3.26 -6.10 1.16
N PRO A 76 3.86 -6.87 0.24
CA PRO A 76 3.66 -6.63 -1.19
C PRO A 76 2.18 -6.75 -1.59
N ASN A 77 1.80 -6.03 -2.66
CA ASN A 77 0.41 -5.84 -3.10
C ASN A 77 -0.40 -7.13 -3.23
N ALA A 78 0.23 -8.20 -3.73
CA ALA A 78 -0.42 -9.50 -3.94
C ALA A 78 -0.98 -10.13 -2.64
N TYR A 79 -0.46 -9.74 -1.48
CA TYR A 79 -0.82 -10.34 -0.19
C TYR A 79 -1.75 -9.48 0.66
N HIS A 80 -2.12 -8.29 0.19
CA HIS A 80 -3.00 -7.37 0.93
C HIS A 80 -4.33 -8.00 1.31
N LYS A 81 -5.00 -8.65 0.34
CA LYS A 81 -6.28 -9.35 0.56
C LYS A 81 -6.16 -10.44 1.62
N GLU A 82 -5.17 -11.32 1.46
CA GLU A 82 -4.98 -12.47 2.34
C GLU A 82 -4.90 -12.05 3.81
N TYR A 83 -3.99 -11.14 4.13
CA TYR A 83 -3.77 -10.72 5.51
C TYR A 83 -4.85 -9.77 6.04
N THR A 84 -5.50 -9.00 5.17
CA THR A 84 -6.67 -8.20 5.55
C THR A 84 -7.83 -9.10 5.99
N LEU A 85 -8.15 -10.14 5.21
CA LEU A 85 -9.19 -11.10 5.56
C LEU A 85 -8.82 -11.91 6.82
N ALA A 86 -7.55 -12.26 7.01
CA ALA A 86 -7.07 -12.89 8.22
C ALA A 86 -7.27 -12.00 9.45
N GLY A 87 -6.98 -10.70 9.33
CA GLY A 87 -7.22 -9.72 10.39
C GLY A 87 -8.68 -9.64 10.81
N PHE A 88 -9.60 -9.59 9.84
CA PHE A 88 -11.04 -9.58 10.16
C PHE A 88 -11.49 -10.87 10.85
N ARG A 89 -11.02 -12.04 10.39
CA ARG A 89 -11.30 -13.31 11.07
C ARG A 89 -10.79 -13.36 12.51
N ALA A 90 -9.67 -12.69 12.78
CA ALA A 90 -9.11 -12.53 14.12
C ALA A 90 -9.77 -11.43 14.96
N GLY A 91 -10.77 -10.72 14.40
CA GLY A 91 -11.51 -9.67 15.10
C GLY A 91 -10.81 -8.32 15.15
N CYS A 92 -9.85 -8.06 14.27
CA CYS A 92 -9.08 -6.82 14.21
C CYS A 92 -9.73 -5.78 13.28
N HIS A 93 -9.50 -4.50 13.54
CA HIS A 93 -9.55 -3.47 12.51
C HIS A 93 -8.29 -3.55 11.65
N VAL A 94 -8.39 -3.18 10.38
CA VAL A 94 -7.26 -3.31 9.44
C VAL A 94 -6.89 -1.96 8.84
N VAL A 95 -5.61 -1.65 8.88
CA VAL A 95 -4.96 -0.57 8.14
C VAL A 95 -4.14 -1.22 7.03
N CYS A 96 -4.54 -1.05 5.78
CA CYS A 96 -3.90 -1.67 4.62
C CYS A 96 -3.17 -0.64 3.78
N GLU A 97 -1.97 -0.96 3.34
CA GLU A 97 -1.24 -0.16 2.36
C GLU A 97 -1.95 -0.15 0.99
N LYS A 98 -1.62 0.86 0.21
CA LYS A 98 -2.06 1.00 -1.17
C LYS A 98 -1.22 0.11 -2.13
N PRO A 99 -1.82 -0.33 -3.24
CA PRO A 99 -3.24 -0.37 -3.55
C PRO A 99 -3.96 -1.32 -2.61
N VAL A 100 -5.23 -1.05 -2.32
CA VAL A 100 -5.98 -1.91 -1.37
C VAL A 100 -6.00 -3.37 -1.78
N ALA A 101 -6.15 -3.63 -3.08
CA ALA A 101 -6.15 -4.96 -3.67
C ALA A 101 -5.62 -4.91 -5.10
N VAL A 102 -5.40 -6.07 -5.69
CA VAL A 102 -4.94 -6.24 -7.08
C VAL A 102 -6.09 -6.12 -8.07
N THR A 103 -7.28 -6.57 -7.70
CA THR A 103 -8.50 -6.51 -8.52
C THR A 103 -9.66 -5.82 -7.79
N CYS A 104 -10.63 -5.31 -8.55
CA CYS A 104 -11.86 -4.75 -7.97
C CYS A 104 -12.62 -5.79 -7.16
N ALA A 105 -12.74 -7.01 -7.66
CA ALA A 105 -13.42 -8.10 -6.95
C ALA A 105 -12.77 -8.41 -5.59
N ASP A 106 -11.44 -8.40 -5.51
CA ASP A 106 -10.72 -8.57 -4.25
C ASP A 106 -10.98 -7.41 -3.29
N ALA A 107 -11.00 -6.17 -3.80
CA ALA A 107 -11.32 -5.00 -2.99
C ALA A 107 -12.75 -5.10 -2.43
N GLU A 108 -13.73 -5.43 -3.26
CA GLU A 108 -15.12 -5.63 -2.83
C GLU A 108 -15.24 -6.72 -1.76
N GLU A 109 -14.55 -7.85 -1.93
CA GLU A 109 -14.53 -8.92 -0.93
C GLU A 109 -13.97 -8.42 0.41
N MET A 110 -12.88 -7.64 0.37
CA MET A 110 -12.27 -7.07 1.58
C MET A 110 -13.20 -6.11 2.31
N PHE A 111 -13.87 -5.21 1.59
CA PHE A 111 -14.83 -4.27 2.19
C PHE A 111 -16.07 -4.99 2.74
N ASN A 112 -16.61 -5.95 2.00
CA ASN A 112 -17.72 -6.78 2.44
C ASN A 112 -17.36 -7.61 3.70
N ALA A 113 -16.14 -8.12 3.77
CA ALA A 113 -15.65 -8.84 4.94
C ALA A 113 -15.52 -7.92 6.16
N ALA A 114 -15.07 -6.68 5.97
CA ALA A 114 -15.00 -5.68 7.04
C ALA A 114 -16.40 -5.40 7.63
N GLU A 115 -17.38 -5.17 6.75
CA GLU A 115 -18.77 -4.93 7.14
C GLU A 115 -19.35 -6.12 7.92
N LYS A 116 -19.20 -7.33 7.38
CA LYS A 116 -19.68 -8.56 8.04
C LYS A 116 -19.03 -8.79 9.40
N ALA A 117 -17.77 -8.42 9.56
CA ALA A 117 -17.05 -8.55 10.83
C ALA A 117 -17.36 -7.41 11.83
N GLY A 118 -18.08 -6.36 11.42
CA GLY A 118 -18.28 -5.14 12.20
C GLY A 118 -16.96 -4.42 12.49
N LYS A 119 -16.03 -4.45 11.53
CA LYS A 119 -14.68 -3.87 11.63
C LYS A 119 -14.46 -2.82 10.55
N HIS A 120 -13.38 -2.05 10.68
CA HIS A 120 -13.02 -1.03 9.71
C HIS A 120 -11.82 -1.49 8.89
N LEU A 121 -11.90 -1.21 7.57
CA LEU A 121 -10.77 -1.25 6.65
C LEU A 121 -10.36 0.18 6.32
N PHE A 122 -9.14 0.55 6.67
CA PHE A 122 -8.53 1.83 6.32
C PHE A 122 -7.46 1.59 5.26
N VAL A 123 -7.62 2.22 4.09
CA VAL A 123 -6.62 2.19 3.03
C VAL A 123 -5.72 3.42 3.14
N ILE A 124 -4.41 3.21 3.15
CA ILE A 124 -3.45 4.31 3.29
C ILE A 124 -3.28 5.06 1.97
N GLN A 125 -3.82 6.28 1.93
CA GLN A 125 -3.60 7.25 0.86
C GLN A 125 -2.84 8.46 1.42
N SER A 126 -1.57 8.25 1.71
CA SER A 126 -0.73 9.21 2.44
C SER A 126 -0.61 10.57 1.78
N LEU A 127 -0.69 10.65 0.44
CA LEU A 127 -0.60 11.91 -0.29
C LEU A 127 -1.74 12.88 0.03
N ARG A 128 -2.91 12.40 0.47
CA ARG A 128 -4.02 13.25 0.93
C ARG A 128 -3.65 14.17 2.10
N PHE A 129 -2.61 13.82 2.83
CA PHE A 129 -2.17 14.56 4.02
C PHE A 129 -1.01 15.52 3.74
N THR A 130 -0.51 15.55 2.50
CA THR A 130 0.54 16.50 2.09
C THR A 130 -0.01 17.92 1.96
N GLY A 131 0.87 18.92 2.15
CA GLY A 131 0.52 20.34 2.02
C GLY A 131 -0.03 20.68 0.63
N ASN A 132 0.59 20.13 -0.42
CA ASN A 132 0.17 20.36 -1.80
C ASN A 132 -1.26 19.83 -2.06
N PHE A 133 -1.55 18.61 -1.59
CA PHE A 133 -2.89 18.05 -1.72
C PHE A 133 -3.92 18.89 -0.97
N LYS A 134 -3.64 19.22 0.29
CA LYS A 134 -4.56 20.02 1.12
C LYS A 134 -4.84 21.39 0.49
N ALA A 135 -3.83 22.03 -0.07
CA ALA A 135 -4.00 23.31 -0.77
C ALA A 135 -4.89 23.16 -2.02
N ALA A 136 -4.60 22.19 -2.89
CA ALA A 136 -5.38 21.94 -4.10
C ALA A 136 -6.83 21.54 -3.78
N ALA A 137 -7.03 20.65 -2.81
CA ALA A 137 -8.36 20.25 -2.36
C ALA A 137 -9.13 21.42 -1.69
N GLY A 138 -8.43 22.29 -0.98
CA GLY A 138 -9.01 23.51 -0.41
C GLY A 138 -9.49 24.47 -1.48
N LEU A 139 -8.69 24.70 -2.52
CA LEU A 139 -9.07 25.53 -3.67
C LEU A 139 -10.28 24.96 -4.43
N ALA A 140 -10.28 23.67 -4.71
CA ALA A 140 -11.42 23.02 -5.36
C ALA A 140 -12.69 23.13 -4.51
N LYS A 141 -12.59 22.86 -3.21
CA LYS A 141 -13.71 22.92 -2.27
C LYS A 141 -14.25 24.35 -2.07
N SER A 142 -13.43 25.37 -2.21
CA SER A 142 -13.86 26.76 -2.08
C SER A 142 -14.74 27.24 -3.25
N GLY A 143 -14.81 26.47 -4.34
CA GLY A 143 -15.52 26.84 -5.56
C GLY A 143 -14.80 27.86 -6.44
N CYS A 144 -13.61 28.33 -6.05
CA CYS A 144 -12.88 29.35 -6.83
C CYS A 144 -12.38 28.86 -8.20
N LEU A 145 -12.34 27.53 -8.40
CA LEU A 145 -12.00 26.92 -9.69
C LEU A 145 -13.21 26.71 -10.60
N GLY A 146 -14.45 26.99 -10.11
CA GLY A 146 -15.66 26.66 -10.84
C GLY A 146 -15.80 25.15 -11.08
N ASP A 147 -16.42 24.80 -12.20
CA ASP A 147 -16.56 23.41 -12.62
C ASP A 147 -15.24 22.87 -13.16
N ILE A 148 -14.73 21.84 -12.52
CA ILE A 148 -13.49 21.18 -12.95
C ILE A 148 -13.81 20.26 -14.11
N TYR A 149 -13.47 20.67 -15.33
CA TYR A 149 -13.74 19.92 -16.57
C TYR A 149 -12.48 19.25 -17.15
N TYR A 150 -11.31 19.58 -16.64
CA TYR A 150 -10.05 19.00 -17.09
C TYR A 150 -9.03 18.96 -15.94
N ALA A 151 -8.26 17.89 -15.88
CA ALA A 151 -7.12 17.80 -14.97
C ALA A 151 -5.97 17.04 -15.64
N ASP A 152 -4.76 17.52 -15.46
CA ASP A 152 -3.51 16.87 -15.87
C ASP A 152 -2.63 16.61 -14.65
N LEU A 153 -2.30 15.34 -14.41
CA LEU A 153 -1.50 14.91 -13.27
C LEU A 153 -0.23 14.22 -13.76
N ASN A 154 0.88 14.87 -13.53
CA ASN A 154 2.19 14.40 -13.95
C ASN A 154 3.01 13.93 -12.73
N LEU A 155 3.45 12.67 -12.74
CA LEU A 155 4.40 12.12 -11.78
C LEU A 155 5.64 11.64 -12.53
N VAL A 156 6.63 12.51 -12.66
CA VAL A 156 7.87 12.22 -13.35
C VAL A 156 9.04 12.25 -12.38
N ARG A 157 9.86 11.21 -12.41
CA ARG A 157 11.07 11.11 -11.61
C ARG A 157 12.29 10.98 -12.52
N ARG A 158 13.33 11.74 -12.24
CA ARG A 158 14.62 11.60 -12.94
C ARG A 158 15.27 10.25 -12.66
N ARG A 159 15.11 9.74 -11.44
CA ARG A 159 15.57 8.44 -10.93
C ARG A 159 14.51 7.86 -10.03
N GLY A 160 14.55 6.58 -9.77
CA GLY A 160 13.64 6.00 -8.79
C GLY A 160 12.91 4.75 -9.24
N VAL A 161 13.58 3.92 -10.07
CA VAL A 161 13.15 2.52 -10.18
C VAL A 161 13.29 1.94 -8.78
N PRO A 162 12.20 1.45 -8.18
CA PRO A 162 12.26 0.86 -6.85
C PRO A 162 13.21 -0.33 -6.82
N ARG A 163 14.22 -0.26 -5.96
CA ARG A 163 15.20 -1.34 -5.76
C ARG A 163 15.09 -1.98 -4.38
N TRP A 164 14.06 -1.60 -3.63
CA TRP A 164 13.81 -2.12 -2.29
C TRP A 164 12.65 -3.10 -2.28
N GLY A 165 12.74 -4.10 -1.43
CA GLY A 165 11.71 -5.12 -1.27
C GLY A 165 11.42 -5.87 -2.57
N MET A 166 10.17 -6.17 -2.81
CA MET A 166 9.69 -6.93 -3.98
C MET A 166 9.03 -6.05 -5.05
N PHE A 167 9.22 -4.73 -5.01
CA PHE A 167 8.55 -3.78 -5.92
C PHE A 167 8.87 -4.00 -7.40
N HIS A 168 10.04 -4.54 -7.73
CA HIS A 168 10.46 -4.85 -9.09
C HIS A 168 9.98 -6.23 -9.57
N MET A 169 9.39 -7.03 -8.69
CA MET A 169 8.90 -8.37 -9.01
C MET A 169 7.45 -8.30 -9.48
N ALA A 170 7.18 -8.77 -10.71
CA ALA A 170 5.84 -8.70 -11.31
C ALA A 170 4.78 -9.47 -10.53
N LYS A 171 5.16 -10.62 -9.94
CA LYS A 171 4.27 -11.50 -9.19
C LYS A 171 3.78 -10.87 -7.87
N GLU A 172 4.67 -10.18 -7.18
CA GLU A 172 4.41 -9.63 -5.85
C GLU A 172 3.83 -8.22 -5.89
N ASN A 173 4.30 -7.40 -6.84
CA ASN A 173 3.86 -6.00 -6.93
C ASN A 173 2.62 -5.80 -7.79
N VAL A 174 2.34 -6.66 -8.71
CA VAL A 174 1.22 -6.65 -9.68
C VAL A 174 0.79 -5.24 -10.14
N GLY A 175 0.83 -4.97 -11.44
CA GLY A 175 0.37 -3.70 -12.03
C GLY A 175 1.40 -2.58 -12.15
N GLY A 176 2.65 -2.83 -11.77
CA GLY A 176 3.79 -1.95 -12.08
C GLY A 176 3.67 -0.54 -11.53
N ALA A 177 4.19 0.41 -12.29
CA ALA A 177 4.23 1.81 -11.90
C ALA A 177 2.83 2.43 -11.72
N PHE A 178 1.82 1.93 -12.41
CA PHE A 178 0.46 2.42 -12.23
C PHE A 178 -0.09 2.04 -10.84
N CYS A 179 0.05 0.80 -10.43
CA CYS A 179 -0.37 0.37 -9.08
C CYS A 179 0.49 0.94 -7.96
N ASP A 180 1.76 1.27 -8.23
CA ASP A 180 2.62 1.90 -7.22
C ASP A 180 2.36 3.41 -7.09
N LEU A 181 2.34 4.13 -8.22
CA LEU A 181 2.30 5.59 -8.26
C LEU A 181 0.99 6.13 -8.82
N GLY A 182 0.46 5.51 -9.88
CA GLY A 182 -0.77 5.94 -10.52
C GLY A 182 -1.97 5.90 -9.57
N VAL A 183 -2.01 4.95 -8.65
CA VAL A 183 -3.06 4.87 -7.62
C VAL A 183 -3.15 6.16 -6.79
N HIS A 184 -2.03 6.79 -6.47
CA HIS A 184 -2.01 8.08 -5.78
C HIS A 184 -2.54 9.22 -6.64
N MET A 185 -2.23 9.19 -7.94
CA MET A 185 -2.71 10.22 -8.88
C MET A 185 -4.20 10.08 -9.13
N CYS A 186 -4.69 8.86 -9.29
CA CYS A 186 -6.13 8.60 -9.38
C CYS A 186 -6.87 9.05 -8.11
N ASP A 187 -6.33 8.71 -6.94
CA ASP A 187 -6.90 9.13 -5.66
C ASP A 187 -6.93 10.67 -5.51
N TYR A 188 -5.85 11.33 -5.94
CA TYR A 188 -5.74 12.78 -5.95
C TYR A 188 -6.80 13.41 -6.85
N LEU A 189 -6.89 12.94 -8.11
CA LEU A 189 -7.87 13.40 -9.08
C LEU A 189 -9.30 13.24 -8.58
N MET A 190 -9.68 12.02 -8.21
CA MET A 190 -11.02 11.70 -7.73
C MET A 190 -11.41 12.55 -6.51
N SER A 191 -10.50 12.72 -5.58
CA SER A 191 -10.73 13.45 -4.35
C SER A 191 -10.92 14.97 -4.57
N ILE A 192 -10.16 15.56 -5.50
CA ILE A 192 -10.24 17.00 -5.80
C ILE A 192 -11.47 17.31 -6.67
N SER A 193 -11.80 16.45 -7.62
CA SER A 193 -12.94 16.66 -8.53
C SER A 193 -14.30 16.22 -7.96
N GLY A 194 -14.37 15.83 -6.69
CA GLY A 194 -15.63 15.47 -6.03
C GLY A 194 -16.11 14.05 -6.34
N ASN A 195 -15.21 13.12 -6.66
CA ASN A 195 -15.50 11.73 -6.99
C ASN A 195 -16.48 11.57 -8.17
N PRO A 196 -16.20 12.11 -9.35
CA PRO A 196 -17.07 11.98 -10.50
C PRO A 196 -17.19 10.52 -10.91
N LYS A 197 -18.34 10.18 -11.53
CA LYS A 197 -18.52 8.85 -12.12
C LYS A 197 -17.60 8.70 -13.32
N MET A 198 -16.71 7.70 -13.33
CA MET A 198 -15.92 7.36 -14.50
C MET A 198 -16.80 6.80 -15.61
N VAL A 199 -16.59 7.27 -16.83
CA VAL A 199 -17.36 6.87 -18.03
C VAL A 199 -16.51 6.02 -18.96
N SER A 200 -15.22 6.34 -19.08
CA SER A 200 -14.26 5.58 -19.90
C SER A 200 -12.85 5.76 -19.38
N VAL A 201 -12.01 4.77 -19.65
CA VAL A 201 -10.58 4.79 -19.34
C VAL A 201 -9.83 4.30 -20.56
N SER A 202 -8.73 4.96 -20.90
CA SER A 202 -7.75 4.47 -21.87
C SER A 202 -6.34 4.63 -21.30
N GLY A 203 -5.43 3.74 -21.65
CA GLY A 203 -4.08 3.79 -21.13
C GLY A 203 -3.09 3.12 -22.07
N SER A 204 -1.84 3.52 -21.96
CA SER A 204 -0.71 2.82 -22.56
C SER A 204 0.41 2.72 -21.55
N ALA A 205 1.12 1.61 -21.58
CA ALA A 205 2.26 1.40 -20.71
C ALA A 205 3.44 0.88 -21.53
N VAL A 206 4.62 1.42 -21.27
CA VAL A 206 5.86 1.04 -21.97
C VAL A 206 6.99 0.81 -20.98
N THR A 207 7.72 -0.27 -21.19
CA THR A 207 8.95 -0.53 -20.47
C THR A 207 10.13 -0.33 -21.42
N ARG A 208 10.91 0.73 -21.22
CA ARG A 208 12.03 1.08 -22.11
C ARG A 208 13.41 0.88 -21.50
N ILE A 209 13.51 0.95 -20.18
CA ILE A 209 14.80 0.99 -19.49
C ILE A 209 15.08 -0.35 -18.80
N VAL A 210 14.08 -0.90 -18.11
CA VAL A 210 14.24 -2.03 -17.19
C VAL A 210 14.38 -3.39 -17.91
N ASN A 211 13.92 -3.51 -19.16
CA ASN A 211 14.03 -4.73 -19.98
C ASN A 211 15.44 -4.97 -20.56
N LYS A 212 16.37 -4.06 -20.36
CA LYS A 212 17.75 -4.23 -20.80
C LYS A 212 18.58 -4.68 -19.61
N GLU A 213 18.76 -5.97 -19.46
CA GLU A 213 19.52 -6.65 -18.39
C GLU A 213 20.89 -6.04 -18.08
N LYS A 214 21.44 -5.24 -19.00
CA LYS A 214 22.75 -4.61 -18.89
C LYS A 214 22.76 -3.24 -18.22
N ASN A 215 21.59 -2.62 -17.97
CA ASN A 215 21.53 -1.20 -17.59
C ASN A 215 21.16 -0.95 -16.13
N ILE A 216 20.72 -1.94 -15.39
CA ILE A 216 20.31 -1.78 -13.99
C ILE A 216 20.81 -2.97 -13.18
N GLU A 217 21.79 -2.74 -12.36
CA GLU A 217 22.20 -3.67 -11.33
C GLU A 217 21.31 -3.46 -10.11
N PHE A 218 20.56 -4.47 -9.73
CA PHE A 218 19.84 -4.51 -8.47
C PHE A 218 20.75 -5.15 -7.43
N SER A 219 21.20 -4.38 -6.44
CA SER A 219 21.98 -4.94 -5.35
C SER A 219 21.04 -5.66 -4.37
N ASN A 220 21.35 -6.90 -4.08
CA ASN A 220 20.62 -7.71 -3.08
C ASN A 220 20.70 -7.10 -1.69
N ALA A 221 21.76 -6.36 -1.39
CA ALA A 221 21.96 -5.73 -0.10
C ALA A 221 20.93 -4.64 0.20
N GLU A 222 20.39 -3.97 -0.83
CA GLU A 222 19.39 -2.90 -0.66
C GLU A 222 17.94 -3.41 -0.64
N SER A 223 17.67 -4.56 -1.27
CA SER A 223 16.28 -5.01 -1.48
C SER A 223 15.91 -6.27 -0.73
N GLY A 224 16.88 -7.10 -0.35
CA GLY A 224 16.60 -8.46 0.13
C GLY A 224 15.87 -9.33 -0.91
N ALA A 225 15.78 -8.87 -2.15
CA ALA A 225 15.11 -9.56 -3.22
C ALA A 225 16.03 -10.61 -3.87
N PRO A 226 15.50 -11.74 -4.35
CA PRO A 226 16.28 -12.72 -5.09
C PRO A 226 16.87 -12.10 -6.35
N THR A 227 18.09 -12.50 -6.70
CA THR A 227 18.75 -12.18 -7.96
C THR A 227 18.05 -12.88 -9.11
N GLY A 228 17.09 -12.25 -9.68
CA GLY A 228 16.40 -12.77 -10.85
C GLY A 228 15.42 -11.72 -11.32
N LEU A 229 15.66 -11.18 -12.51
CA LEU A 229 14.78 -10.18 -13.10
C LEU A 229 13.48 -10.85 -13.56
N SER A 230 12.46 -10.87 -12.71
CA SER A 230 11.08 -10.93 -13.17
C SER A 230 10.57 -9.51 -13.27
N LEU A 231 10.86 -8.88 -14.41
CA LEU A 231 10.45 -7.52 -14.68
C LEU A 231 8.93 -7.40 -14.80
N ILE A 232 8.39 -6.33 -14.25
CA ILE A 232 7.01 -5.96 -14.47
C ILE A 232 6.82 -5.68 -15.96
N HIS A 233 6.29 -6.65 -16.67
CA HIS A 233 5.76 -6.43 -18.00
C HIS A 233 4.45 -5.68 -17.83
N ILE A 234 4.49 -4.39 -18.09
CA ILE A 234 3.26 -3.65 -18.30
C ILE A 234 2.84 -4.02 -19.72
N SER A 235 1.77 -4.78 -19.83
CA SER A 235 1.21 -5.31 -21.05
C SER A 235 0.85 -4.23 -22.07
N GLU A 236 0.73 -4.63 -23.32
CA GLU A 236 0.34 -3.84 -24.47
C GLU A 236 -0.92 -2.98 -24.25
N PRO A 237 -1.09 -1.91 -25.05
CA PRO A 237 -2.25 -1.05 -24.94
C PRO A 237 -3.53 -1.87 -25.13
N THR A 238 -4.31 -1.99 -24.09
CA THR A 238 -5.65 -2.55 -24.18
C THR A 238 -6.53 -1.57 -24.93
N ARG A 239 -7.29 -2.06 -25.92
CA ARG A 239 -8.38 -1.29 -26.54
C ARG A 239 -9.29 -0.74 -25.43
N PRO A 240 -9.81 0.48 -25.60
CA PRO A 240 -10.83 0.97 -24.67
C PRO A 240 -12.03 0.02 -24.71
N GLU A 241 -12.25 -0.68 -23.61
CA GLU A 241 -13.52 -1.41 -23.41
C GLU A 241 -14.51 -0.43 -22.82
N PRO A 242 -15.72 -0.30 -23.39
CA PRO A 242 -16.77 0.52 -22.80
C PRO A 242 -17.17 -0.08 -21.44
N ILE A 243 -17.21 0.77 -20.44
CA ILE A 243 -17.71 0.41 -19.11
C ILE A 243 -19.23 0.26 -19.23
N SER A 244 -19.72 -0.97 -19.18
CA SER A 244 -21.15 -1.30 -19.15
C SER A 244 -21.77 -1.00 -17.79
#